data_e65ede4b63fed752f11ddafa9c43d627
#
_entry.id   e65ede4b63fed752f11ddafa9c43d627
#
_cell.length_a   1.000
_cell.length_b   1.000
_cell.length_c   1.000
_cell.angle_alpha   90.00
_cell.angle_beta   90.00
_cell.angle_gamma   90.00
#
_symmetry.space_group_name_H-M   'P 1'
#
loop_
_entity.id
_entity.type
_entity.pdbx_description
1 polymer ?
#
loop_
_entity_poly.entity_id
_entity_poly.type
_entity_poly.pdbx_seq_one_letter_code
_entity_poly.pdbx_strand_id
1 'polypeptide(L)' 'MGKIRVIVRGDSMWPTYSDGEVLICTRLMDEALQIGDVVLAQHPLRSSVKVIKRIAEIAEDGRYLLYGDNPDPLASEDG' A
#
# COMPACT_ATOMS: atom_id res chain seq x y z
N MET A 1 4.88 -8.08 17.77
CA MET A 1 3.53 -8.61 17.74
C MET A 1 2.73 -7.81 16.74
N GLY A 2 1.64 -8.32 16.28
CA GLY A 2 0.86 -7.64 15.27
C GLY A 2 1.50 -7.65 13.89
N LYS A 3 2.23 -8.72 13.56
CA LYS A 3 2.76 -8.89 12.20
C LYS A 3 1.81 -9.74 11.39
N ILE A 4 1.71 -9.41 10.10
CA ILE A 4 0.82 -10.08 9.17
C ILE A 4 1.59 -10.39 7.90
N ARG A 5 1.42 -11.61 7.38
CA ARG A 5 2.01 -12.02 6.12
C ARG A 5 1.06 -11.66 4.99
N VAL A 6 1.58 -11.01 3.96
CA VAL A 6 0.81 -10.57 2.82
C VAL A 6 1.49 -11.02 1.54
N ILE A 7 0.71 -11.52 0.60
CA ILE A 7 1.21 -11.88 -0.73
C ILE A 7 0.82 -10.76 -1.69
N VAL A 8 1.82 -10.22 -2.38
CA VAL A 8 1.60 -9.16 -3.37
C VAL A 8 0.85 -9.73 -4.57
N ARG A 9 -0.21 -9.06 -4.98
CA ARG A 9 -1.00 -9.43 -6.15
C ARG A 9 -0.99 -8.27 -7.14
N GLY A 10 -0.64 -8.58 -8.38
CA GLY A 10 -0.57 -7.59 -9.43
C GLY A 10 0.74 -6.81 -9.43
N ASP A 11 0.85 -5.83 -10.29
CA ASP A 11 2.09 -5.13 -10.58
C ASP A 11 2.08 -3.66 -10.15
N SER A 12 1.12 -3.24 -9.35
CA SER A 12 0.98 -1.83 -9.00
C SER A 12 2.20 -1.27 -8.27
N MET A 13 2.96 -2.12 -7.58
CA MET A 13 4.16 -1.71 -6.83
C MET A 13 5.46 -2.12 -7.50
N TRP A 14 5.41 -2.65 -8.72
CA TRP A 14 6.63 -2.98 -9.46
C TRP A 14 7.37 -1.68 -9.85
N PRO A 15 8.68 -1.61 -9.81
CA PRO A 15 9.64 -2.70 -9.53
C PRO A 15 10.00 -2.89 -8.06
N THR A 16 9.40 -2.13 -7.15
CA THR A 16 9.70 -2.25 -5.73
C THR A 16 9.30 -3.61 -5.19
N TYR A 17 8.09 -4.07 -5.55
CA TYR A 17 7.61 -5.39 -5.22
C TYR A 17 6.97 -6.01 -6.45
N SER A 18 7.10 -7.33 -6.57
CA SER A 18 6.57 -8.09 -7.71
C SER A 18 5.42 -8.97 -7.28
N ASP A 19 4.55 -9.29 -8.24
CA ASP A 19 3.46 -10.23 -8.01
C ASP A 19 3.99 -11.54 -7.41
N GLY A 20 3.30 -12.04 -6.40
CA GLY A 20 3.67 -13.28 -5.71
C GLY A 20 4.68 -13.12 -4.59
N GLU A 21 5.27 -11.95 -4.44
CA GLU A 21 6.24 -11.69 -3.38
C GLU A 21 5.55 -11.68 -2.02
N VAL A 22 6.21 -12.23 -1.01
CA VAL A 22 5.65 -12.29 0.35
C VAL A 22 6.25 -11.17 1.18
N LEU A 23 5.38 -10.37 1.80
CA LEU A 23 5.79 -9.27 2.66
C LEU A 23 5.31 -9.52 4.09
N ILE A 24 6.11 -9.07 5.04
CA ILE A 24 5.71 -9.06 6.44
C ILE A 24 5.38 -7.63 6.83
N CYS A 25 4.12 -7.38 7.14
CA CYS A 25 3.65 -6.06 7.52
C CYS A 25 3.50 -5.99 9.03
N THR A 26 3.91 -4.88 9.61
CA THR A 26 3.78 -4.64 11.04
C THR A 26 2.55 -3.77 11.28
N ARG A 27 1.75 -4.15 12.27
CA ARG A 27 0.60 -3.35 12.66
C ARG A 27 1.07 -1.98 13.12
N LEU A 28 0.44 -0.94 12.57
CA LEU A 28 0.74 0.42 12.99
C LEU A 28 0.20 0.65 14.40
N MET A 29 1.05 1.11 15.28
CA MET A 29 0.68 1.43 16.65
C MET A 29 0.58 2.94 16.82
N ASP A 30 1.60 3.54 17.43
CA ASP A 30 1.60 4.97 17.70
C ASP A 30 2.50 5.75 16.76
N GLU A 31 3.17 5.05 15.82
CA GLU A 31 4.08 5.70 14.90
C GLU A 31 3.31 6.56 13.90
N ALA A 32 3.83 7.74 13.64
CA ALA A 32 3.30 8.59 12.59
C ALA A 32 3.76 8.08 11.23
N LEU A 33 2.84 7.96 10.30
CA LEU A 33 3.16 7.63 8.91
C LEU A 33 3.75 8.86 8.23
N GLN A 34 4.66 8.63 7.29
CA GLN A 34 5.35 9.70 6.58
C GLN A 34 5.20 9.50 5.07
N ILE A 35 5.36 10.58 4.33
CA ILE A 35 5.42 10.54 2.87
C ILE A 35 6.57 9.62 2.47
N GLY A 36 6.30 8.71 1.54
CA GLY A 36 7.26 7.71 1.09
C GLY A 36 7.11 6.36 1.75
N ASP A 37 6.36 6.26 2.83
CA ASP A 37 6.11 4.96 3.48
C ASP A 37 5.24 4.08 2.60
N VAL A 38 5.54 2.77 2.60
CA VAL A 38 4.70 1.77 1.96
C VAL A 38 3.77 1.18 3.00
N VAL A 39 2.48 1.17 2.69
CA VAL A 39 1.46 0.74 3.65
C VAL A 39 0.52 -0.29 3.05
N LEU A 40 -0.03 -1.12 3.91
CA LEU A 40 -1.14 -2.01 3.58
C LEU A 40 -2.42 -1.29 4.00
N ALA A 41 -3.27 -0.97 3.04
CA ALA A 41 -4.47 -0.18 3.27
C ALA A 41 -5.69 -0.90 2.74
N GLN A 42 -6.85 -0.55 3.29
CA GLN A 42 -8.11 -1.07 2.82
C GLN A 42 -8.52 -0.32 1.55
N HIS A 43 -8.98 -1.06 0.55
CA HIS A 43 -9.47 -0.44 -0.68
C HIS A 43 -10.70 0.42 -0.36
N PRO A 44 -10.76 1.67 -0.85
CA PRO A 44 -11.84 2.59 -0.47
C PRO A 44 -13.23 2.15 -0.92
N LEU A 45 -13.32 1.40 -2.02
CA LEU A 45 -14.60 0.97 -2.58
C LEU A 45 -14.90 -0.51 -2.30
N ARG A 46 -13.93 -1.28 -1.82
CA ARG A 46 -14.08 -2.71 -1.57
C ARG A 46 -13.47 -3.05 -0.23
N SER A 47 -14.27 -3.00 0.82
CA SER A 47 -13.77 -3.12 2.18
C SER A 47 -13.08 -4.46 2.48
N SER A 48 -13.37 -5.51 1.71
CA SER A 48 -12.71 -6.80 1.88
C SER A 48 -11.37 -6.90 1.15
N VAL A 49 -11.02 -5.90 0.34
CA VAL A 49 -9.78 -5.90 -0.44
C VAL A 49 -8.76 -4.99 0.22
N LYS A 50 -7.54 -5.49 0.39
CA LYS A 50 -6.43 -4.70 0.90
C LYS A 50 -5.44 -4.46 -0.22
N VAL A 51 -4.81 -3.29 -0.21
CA VAL A 51 -3.86 -2.88 -1.24
C VAL A 51 -2.55 -2.44 -0.59
N ILE A 52 -1.46 -2.62 -1.32
CA ILE A 52 -0.13 -2.16 -0.89
C ILE A 52 0.20 -0.96 -1.77
N LYS A 53 0.39 0.18 -1.13
CA LYS A 53 0.62 1.44 -1.83
C LYS A 53 1.63 2.28 -1.06
N ARG A 54 2.14 3.32 -1.72
CA ARG A 54 3.07 4.28 -1.11
C ARG A 54 2.34 5.58 -0.82
N ILE A 55 2.66 6.19 0.30
CA ILE A 55 2.08 7.47 0.67
C ILE A 55 2.74 8.57 -0.16
N ALA A 56 1.94 9.25 -0.99
CA ALA A 56 2.39 10.38 -1.80
C ALA A 56 2.26 11.70 -1.06
N GLU A 57 1.16 11.88 -0.35
CA GLU A 57 0.87 13.11 0.38
C GLU A 57 0.05 12.80 1.61
N ILE A 58 0.14 13.68 2.58
CA ILE A 58 -0.69 13.65 3.79
C ILE A 58 -1.43 14.99 3.83
N ALA A 59 -2.75 14.95 3.74
CA ALA A 59 -3.58 16.15 3.74
C ALA A 59 -3.68 16.73 5.15
N GLU A 60 -4.05 18.00 5.24
CA GLU A 60 -4.19 18.69 6.52
C GLU A 60 -5.23 18.05 7.43
N ASP A 61 -6.25 17.42 6.85
CA ASP A 61 -7.29 16.73 7.62
C ASP A 61 -6.88 15.31 8.02
N GLY A 62 -5.65 14.91 7.74
CA GLY A 62 -5.12 13.60 8.14
C GLY A 62 -5.32 12.49 7.12
N ARG A 63 -5.95 12.78 5.98
CA ARG A 63 -6.12 11.76 4.94
C ARG A 63 -4.83 11.55 4.17
N TYR A 64 -4.66 10.34 3.66
CA TYR A 64 -3.47 9.95 2.91
C TYR A 64 -3.81 9.80 1.44
N LEU A 65 -2.97 10.37 0.58
CA LEU A 65 -3.03 10.13 -0.85
C LEU A 65 -2.03 9.04 -1.17
N LEU A 66 -2.51 7.92 -1.73
CA LEU A 66 -1.70 6.74 -1.98
C LEU A 66 -1.50 6.54 -3.48
N TYR A 67 -0.37 5.95 -3.86
CA TYR A 67 -0.11 5.59 -5.25
C TYR A 67 0.71 4.31 -5.33
N GLY A 68 0.67 3.65 -6.50
CA GLY A 68 1.52 2.52 -6.79
C GLY A 68 2.81 2.96 -7.46
N ASP A 69 3.90 2.24 -7.19
CA ASP A 69 5.22 2.56 -7.73
C ASP A 69 5.36 2.29 -9.22
N ASN A 70 4.48 1.48 -9.79
CA ASN A 70 4.58 1.13 -11.22
C ASN A 70 4.27 2.37 -12.07
N PRO A 71 5.17 2.73 -13.01
CA PRO A 71 4.94 3.89 -13.86
C PRO A 71 3.81 3.70 -14.88
N ASP A 72 3.39 2.45 -15.14
CA ASP A 72 2.28 2.18 -16.03
C ASP A 72 0.96 2.51 -15.32
N PRO A 73 0.19 3.49 -15.82
CA PRO A 73 -1.06 3.87 -15.18
C PRO A 73 -2.10 2.76 -15.15
N LEU A 74 -2.03 1.80 -16.08
CA LEU A 74 -2.98 0.68 -16.08
C LEU A 74 -2.71 -0.30 -14.96
N ALA A 75 -1.47 -0.47 -14.56
CA ALA A 75 -1.12 -1.35 -13.45
C ALA A 75 -1.67 -0.86 -12.12
N SER A 76 -1.86 0.44 -11.96
CA SER A 76 -2.39 1.03 -10.73
C SER A 76 -3.86 0.68 -10.48
N GLU A 77 -4.58 0.29 -11.51
CA GLU A 77 -6.01 -0.02 -11.39
C GLU A 77 -6.25 -1.35 -10.69
N ASP A 78 -5.25 -2.20 -10.65
CA ASP A 78 -5.39 -3.55 -10.11
C ASP A 78 -5.31 -3.60 -8.58
N GLY A 79 -4.94 -2.51 -7.98
CA GLY A 79 -4.75 -2.55 -6.54
C GLY A 79 -5.42 -1.45 -5.77
#